data_c4bac07aae676f4dcfce6b09e6c83591
#
_entry.id   c4bac07aae676f4dcfce6b09e6c83591
#
_cell.length_a   1.000
_cell.length_b   1.000
_cell.length_c   1.000
_cell.angle_alpha   90.00
_cell.angle_beta   90.00
_cell.angle_gamma   90.00
#
_symmetry.space_group_name_H-M   'P 1'
#
loop_
_entity.id
_entity.type
_entity.pdbx_description
1 polymer ?
#
loop_
_entity_poly.entity_id
_entity_poly.type
_entity_poly.pdbx_seq_one_letter_code
_entity_poly.pdbx_strand_id
1 'polypeptide(L)'
;MALLLVECTKLRVENTNQTVNCLIGASDAIMMANPKNRSKEIFHMSYVLSCCSTTDLTHQQLNDRNISYACFHYMLDGKTYTDDLWQSMTPHEFFDAMVQGAETKTSQLNTDEFYQYFKSLVSQGKDVVHVCLSSGLSGTFNSARIAADMLKEDYPDRRVYLVDSLGASSGYGLLVDRMADLRDAGYSAEELYQWAKDNCLKVHLWFFSTDLTFYVKGGRVSKASGWFGTILKICPLLNMDVNGKLVPRFKIRGKDKVIHSIVDKMEEFADDRLNYDKTCYICHSDCMEDANAVRDLVEERFPNLKGKVQIYSIGTTIGSHTGPGTVALFFWGDERID
;
A
#
# COMPACT_ATOMS: atom_id res chain seq x y z
N MET A 1 -8.68 -40.20 29.50
CA MET A 1 -7.43 -40.91 29.17
C MET A 1 -7.75 -41.82 27.96
N ALA A 2 -7.53 -41.31 26.80
CA ALA A 2 -7.51 -42.11 25.55
C ALA A 2 -6.68 -41.29 24.52
N LEU A 3 -5.48 -41.79 24.25
CA LEU A 3 -4.62 -41.35 23.15
C LEU A 3 -5.24 -41.80 21.83
N LEU A 4 -5.38 -40.92 20.87
CA LEU A 4 -5.59 -41.25 19.46
C LEU A 4 -4.29 -40.94 18.70
N LEU A 5 -3.60 -42.04 18.36
CA LEU A 5 -2.54 -42.07 17.35
C LEU A 5 -3.17 -41.94 15.97
N VAL A 6 -2.74 -40.94 15.19
CA VAL A 6 -3.06 -40.84 13.76
C VAL A 6 -1.91 -41.46 12.97
N GLU A 7 -2.17 -42.61 12.36
CA GLU A 7 -1.25 -43.25 11.42
C GLU A 7 -1.20 -42.47 10.10
N CYS A 8 0.01 -42.12 9.68
CA CYS A 8 0.29 -41.61 8.34
C CYS A 8 0.30 -42.79 7.33
N THR A 9 -0.71 -42.91 6.51
CA THR A 9 -0.69 -43.82 5.33
C THR A 9 0.11 -43.17 4.20
N LYS A 10 1.25 -43.78 3.86
CA LYS A 10 2.06 -43.47 2.67
C LYS A 10 1.32 -43.96 1.42
N LEU A 11 0.86 -43.03 0.58
CA LEU A 11 0.54 -43.36 -0.83
C LEU A 11 1.82 -43.30 -1.64
N ARG A 12 2.25 -44.47 -2.14
CA ARG A 12 3.37 -44.65 -3.07
C ARG A 12 2.81 -44.54 -4.48
N VAL A 13 3.20 -43.50 -5.20
CA VAL A 13 3.02 -43.46 -6.66
C VAL A 13 4.41 -43.66 -7.28
N GLU A 14 4.59 -44.76 -7.94
CA GLU A 14 5.78 -45.05 -8.77
C GLU A 14 5.60 -44.36 -10.12
N ASN A 15 6.43 -43.36 -10.45
CA ASN A 15 7.33 -43.37 -11.59
C ASN A 15 8.06 -42.02 -11.78
N THR A 16 9.37 -42.18 -12.03
CA THR A 16 10.36 -41.27 -12.62
C THR A 16 10.83 -40.04 -11.82
N ASN A 17 12.01 -40.25 -11.23
CA ASN A 17 13.10 -39.30 -11.01
C ASN A 17 12.77 -37.79 -11.08
N GLN A 18 12.48 -37.20 -9.93
CA GLN A 18 13.10 -35.97 -9.40
C GLN A 18 12.51 -35.69 -8.02
N THR A 19 13.34 -35.84 -7.00
CA THR A 19 12.98 -35.48 -5.62
C THR A 19 13.06 -33.95 -5.51
N VAL A 20 11.92 -33.26 -5.54
CA VAL A 20 11.84 -31.86 -5.16
C VAL A 20 11.34 -31.83 -3.71
N ASN A 21 12.22 -31.52 -2.78
CA ASN A 21 11.84 -31.20 -1.39
C ASN A 21 11.15 -29.83 -1.37
N CYS A 22 9.82 -29.84 -1.40
CA CYS A 22 9.02 -28.67 -1.14
C CYS A 22 8.69 -28.65 0.35
N LEU A 23 9.46 -27.92 1.14
CA LEU A 23 9.09 -27.51 2.50
C LEU A 23 8.18 -26.28 2.37
N ILE A 24 6.89 -26.51 2.18
CA ILE A 24 5.86 -25.47 2.36
C ILE A 24 5.76 -25.21 3.86
N GLY A 25 5.96 -23.95 4.27
CA GLY A 25 5.86 -23.54 5.67
C GLY A 25 4.50 -23.93 6.27
N ALA A 26 4.52 -24.52 7.46
CA ALA A 26 3.37 -25.16 8.11
C ALA A 26 2.20 -24.20 8.45
N SER A 27 2.34 -22.90 8.28
CA SER A 27 1.29 -21.91 8.53
C SER A 27 0.29 -21.77 7.38
N ASP A 28 0.72 -21.94 6.12
CA ASP A 28 -0.16 -21.78 4.97
C ASP A 28 -0.90 -23.07 4.59
N ALA A 29 -0.38 -24.22 5.00
CA ALA A 29 -0.98 -25.54 4.71
C ALA A 29 -2.25 -25.85 5.54
N ILE A 30 -2.45 -25.20 6.69
CA ILE A 30 -3.62 -25.44 7.55
C ILE A 30 -4.88 -24.72 7.03
N MET A 31 -4.75 -23.67 6.23
CA MET A 31 -5.88 -22.92 5.68
C MET A 31 -6.44 -23.46 4.34
N MET A 32 -5.77 -24.43 3.69
CA MET A 32 -6.22 -25.02 2.42
C MET A 32 -7.13 -26.25 2.56
N ALA A 33 -7.52 -26.62 3.78
CA ALA A 33 -8.37 -27.78 4.01
C ALA A 33 -9.86 -27.46 3.81
N ASN A 34 -10.35 -27.78 2.61
CA ASN A 34 -11.73 -28.05 2.23
C ASN A 34 -12.61 -26.95 1.60
N PRO A 35 -12.47 -26.68 0.28
CA PRO A 35 -13.41 -25.82 -0.45
C PRO A 35 -14.65 -26.53 -0.99
N LYS A 36 -14.92 -27.82 -0.67
CA LYS A 36 -15.93 -28.60 -1.41
C LYS A 36 -17.34 -28.62 -0.82
N ASN A 37 -17.65 -27.87 0.22
CA ASN A 37 -19.01 -27.89 0.80
C ASN A 37 -19.51 -26.51 1.30
N ARG A 38 -19.15 -25.40 0.65
CA ARG A 38 -19.94 -24.19 0.75
C ARG A 38 -20.90 -24.18 -0.43
N SER A 39 -22.18 -24.43 -0.16
CA SER A 39 -23.28 -24.14 -1.07
C SER A 39 -23.06 -22.76 -1.69
N LYS A 40 -23.34 -22.61 -2.99
CA LYS A 40 -23.42 -21.32 -3.69
C LYS A 40 -24.60 -20.50 -3.12
N GLU A 41 -24.57 -20.14 -1.87
CA GLU A 41 -25.27 -18.97 -1.39
C GLU A 41 -24.55 -17.80 -2.03
N ILE A 42 -25.31 -16.96 -2.73
CA ILE A 42 -24.89 -15.65 -3.18
C ILE A 42 -24.44 -14.94 -1.90
N PHE A 43 -23.11 -14.90 -1.64
CA PHE A 43 -22.54 -14.21 -0.52
C PHE A 43 -22.84 -12.71 -0.76
N HIS A 44 -23.95 -12.25 -0.22
CA HIS A 44 -24.21 -10.84 -0.07
C HIS A 44 -23.08 -10.34 0.83
N MET A 45 -22.11 -9.61 0.24
CA MET A 45 -20.97 -9.09 0.99
C MET A 45 -21.50 -8.31 2.18
N SER A 46 -21.33 -8.84 3.38
CA SER A 46 -21.85 -8.28 4.62
C SER A 46 -21.09 -7.02 5.05
N TYR A 47 -20.03 -6.67 4.33
CA TYR A 47 -19.20 -5.50 4.63
C TYR A 47 -18.66 -4.84 3.35
N VAL A 48 -18.16 -3.63 3.53
CA VAL A 48 -17.50 -2.83 2.50
C VAL A 48 -16.01 -2.77 2.81
N LEU A 49 -15.15 -3.12 1.84
CA LEU A 49 -13.74 -2.79 1.87
C LEU A 49 -13.56 -1.35 1.40
N SER A 50 -12.80 -0.57 2.16
CA SER A 50 -12.64 0.86 1.95
C SER A 50 -11.21 1.33 2.22
N CYS A 51 -10.80 2.42 1.58
CA CYS A 51 -9.51 3.07 1.78
C CYS A 51 -9.60 4.59 1.64
N CYS A 52 -8.45 5.29 1.64
CA CYS A 52 -8.40 6.70 1.28
C CYS A 52 -7.84 6.88 -0.14
N SER A 53 -8.07 8.03 -0.78
CA SER A 53 -7.50 8.38 -2.10
C SER A 53 -5.98 8.24 -2.16
N THR A 54 -5.30 8.41 -1.04
CA THR A 54 -3.84 8.31 -0.89
C THR A 54 -3.25 6.91 -1.13
N THR A 55 -4.08 5.92 -1.57
CA THR A 55 -3.60 4.64 -2.13
C THR A 55 -2.90 4.80 -3.46
N ASP A 56 -3.12 5.94 -4.15
CA ASP A 56 -2.60 6.18 -5.51
C ASP A 56 -2.93 5.05 -6.52
N LEU A 57 -3.95 4.23 -6.21
CA LEU A 57 -4.57 3.33 -7.19
C LEU A 57 -5.52 4.14 -8.07
N THR A 58 -5.78 3.67 -9.29
CA THR A 58 -6.69 4.39 -10.18
C THR A 58 -8.15 4.27 -9.73
N HIS A 59 -8.94 5.31 -10.03
CA HIS A 59 -10.40 5.30 -9.83
C HIS A 59 -11.03 4.04 -10.46
N GLN A 60 -10.63 3.68 -11.68
CA GLN A 60 -11.11 2.50 -12.39
C GLN A 60 -10.81 1.21 -11.60
N GLN A 61 -9.58 1.04 -11.13
CA GLN A 61 -9.18 -0.15 -10.37
C GLN A 61 -9.97 -0.30 -9.06
N LEU A 62 -10.15 0.78 -8.31
CA LEU A 62 -10.93 0.74 -7.07
C LEU A 62 -12.40 0.36 -7.35
N ASN A 63 -13.00 0.93 -8.40
CA ASN A 63 -14.37 0.61 -8.80
C ASN A 63 -14.51 -0.85 -9.28
N ASP A 64 -13.61 -1.32 -10.15
CA ASP A 64 -13.64 -2.69 -10.67
C ASP A 64 -13.51 -3.74 -9.56
N ARG A 65 -12.78 -3.37 -8.48
CA ARG A 65 -12.59 -4.19 -7.29
C ARG A 65 -13.64 -3.94 -6.20
N ASN A 66 -14.69 -3.13 -6.45
CA ASN A 66 -15.68 -2.73 -5.45
C ASN A 66 -15.05 -2.27 -4.11
N ILE A 67 -14.06 -1.40 -4.21
CA ILE A 67 -13.39 -0.76 -3.06
C ILE A 67 -13.89 0.68 -2.98
N SER A 68 -14.55 1.04 -1.87
CA SER A 68 -14.96 2.42 -1.60
C SER A 68 -13.75 3.24 -1.16
N TYR A 69 -13.77 4.54 -1.41
CA TYR A 69 -12.66 5.39 -0.95
C TYR A 69 -13.14 6.76 -0.47
N ALA A 70 -12.42 7.29 0.51
CA ALA A 70 -12.59 8.62 1.06
C ALA A 70 -11.49 9.54 0.51
N CYS A 71 -11.86 10.69 -0.03
CA CYS A 71 -10.93 11.61 -0.68
C CYS A 71 -10.32 12.59 0.31
N PHE A 72 -9.00 12.74 0.30
CA PHE A 72 -8.29 13.83 0.94
C PHE A 72 -8.51 15.16 0.20
N HIS A 73 -7.99 16.24 0.78
CA HIS A 73 -8.01 17.55 0.14
C HIS A 73 -6.59 18.08 -0.02
N TYR A 74 -6.38 18.80 -1.10
CA TYR A 74 -5.14 19.55 -1.31
C TYR A 74 -5.45 20.99 -1.72
N MET A 75 -4.50 21.87 -1.45
CA MET A 75 -4.53 23.25 -1.88
C MET A 75 -3.42 23.47 -2.90
N LEU A 76 -3.75 24.11 -3.99
CA LEU A 76 -2.82 24.56 -5.02
C LEU A 76 -3.03 26.06 -5.18
N ASP A 77 -2.01 26.88 -4.89
CA ASP A 77 -2.06 28.35 -4.93
C ASP A 77 -3.28 28.96 -4.24
N GLY A 78 -3.55 28.51 -3.01
CA GLY A 78 -4.63 29.05 -2.17
C GLY A 78 -6.03 28.50 -2.51
N LYS A 79 -6.19 27.75 -3.59
CA LYS A 79 -7.47 27.12 -3.94
C LYS A 79 -7.50 25.65 -3.48
N THR A 80 -8.57 25.28 -2.80
CA THR A 80 -8.76 23.90 -2.30
C THR A 80 -9.42 23.02 -3.35
N TYR A 81 -8.93 21.78 -3.46
CA TYR A 81 -9.40 20.74 -4.36
C TYR A 81 -9.54 19.42 -3.59
N THR A 82 -10.31 18.50 -4.15
CA THR A 82 -10.41 17.12 -3.69
C THR A 82 -9.36 16.27 -4.41
N ASP A 83 -8.68 15.40 -3.68
CA ASP A 83 -7.81 14.37 -4.23
C ASP A 83 -8.68 13.22 -4.79
N ASP A 84 -9.13 13.38 -6.02
CA ASP A 84 -10.14 12.57 -6.70
C ASP A 84 -9.55 11.48 -7.62
N LEU A 85 -8.30 11.08 -7.37
CA LEU A 85 -7.62 10.06 -8.18
C LEU A 85 -7.46 10.48 -9.66
N TRP A 86 -7.04 11.72 -9.87
CA TRP A 86 -6.76 12.30 -11.18
C TRP A 86 -7.96 12.46 -12.13
N GLN A 87 -9.20 12.54 -11.59
CA GLN A 87 -10.39 12.73 -12.42
C GLN A 87 -10.57 14.18 -12.87
N SER A 88 -10.18 15.17 -12.07
CA SER A 88 -10.36 16.60 -12.36
C SER A 88 -9.09 17.32 -12.82
N MET A 89 -7.91 16.71 -12.67
CA MET A 89 -6.61 17.30 -13.06
C MET A 89 -5.67 16.15 -13.48
N THR A 90 -4.83 16.37 -14.46
CA THR A 90 -3.82 15.38 -14.86
C THR A 90 -2.58 15.44 -13.94
N PRO A 91 -1.83 14.33 -13.77
CA PRO A 91 -0.58 14.35 -13.03
C PRO A 91 0.40 15.42 -13.52
N HIS A 92 0.54 15.54 -14.84
CA HIS A 92 1.46 16.50 -15.45
C HIS A 92 1.09 17.95 -15.10
N GLU A 93 -0.20 18.32 -15.22
CA GLU A 93 -0.66 19.68 -14.86
C GLU A 93 -0.33 20.02 -13.39
N PHE A 94 -0.54 19.07 -12.47
CA PHE A 94 -0.28 19.26 -11.06
C PHE A 94 1.22 19.43 -10.77
N PHE A 95 2.06 18.52 -11.26
CA PHE A 95 3.49 18.56 -10.99
C PHE A 95 4.20 19.70 -11.75
N ASP A 96 3.74 20.04 -12.95
CA ASP A 96 4.26 21.22 -13.66
C ASP A 96 3.95 22.52 -12.92
N ALA A 97 2.74 22.68 -12.39
CA ALA A 97 2.42 23.83 -11.54
C ALA A 97 3.39 23.94 -10.35
N MET A 98 3.74 22.80 -9.70
CA MET A 98 4.74 22.79 -8.61
C MET A 98 6.14 23.18 -9.09
N VAL A 99 6.55 22.75 -10.29
CA VAL A 99 7.83 23.16 -10.93
C VAL A 99 7.82 24.66 -11.21
N GLN A 100 6.69 25.23 -11.62
CA GLN A 100 6.50 26.66 -11.84
C GLN A 100 6.42 27.47 -10.54
N GLY A 101 6.48 26.82 -9.39
CA GLY A 101 6.54 27.47 -8.07
C GLY A 101 5.20 27.54 -7.33
N ALA A 102 4.16 26.87 -7.81
CA ALA A 102 2.89 26.81 -7.11
C ALA A 102 3.04 26.24 -5.69
N GLU A 103 2.36 26.88 -4.74
CA GLU A 103 2.35 26.39 -3.36
C GLU A 103 1.32 25.30 -3.15
N THR A 104 1.77 24.18 -2.58
CA THR A 104 0.89 23.07 -2.22
C THR A 104 0.80 22.89 -0.71
N LYS A 105 -0.39 22.53 -0.23
CA LYS A 105 -0.67 22.09 1.15
C LYS A 105 -1.71 20.98 1.09
N THR A 106 -1.77 20.14 2.11
CA THR A 106 -2.78 19.09 2.19
C THR A 106 -3.56 19.16 3.49
N SER A 107 -4.80 18.73 3.46
CA SER A 107 -5.57 18.45 4.66
C SER A 107 -6.13 17.03 4.61
N GLN A 108 -6.00 16.33 5.75
CA GLN A 108 -6.64 15.04 5.94
C GLN A 108 -8.15 15.20 6.09
N LEU A 109 -8.90 14.12 5.94
CA LEU A 109 -10.29 14.11 6.37
C LEU A 109 -10.34 14.34 7.88
N ASN A 110 -11.22 15.23 8.31
CA ASN A 110 -11.51 15.45 9.72
C ASN A 110 -12.51 14.40 10.26
N THR A 111 -12.81 14.45 11.55
CA THR A 111 -13.70 13.48 12.20
C THR A 111 -15.13 13.51 11.64
N ASP A 112 -15.67 14.70 11.33
CA ASP A 112 -17.01 14.81 10.79
C ASP A 112 -17.10 14.25 9.36
N GLU A 113 -16.12 14.53 8.52
CA GLU A 113 -16.04 13.97 7.17
C GLU A 113 -15.97 12.43 7.20
N PHE A 114 -15.18 11.85 8.09
CA PHE A 114 -15.17 10.39 8.28
C PHE A 114 -16.48 9.86 8.84
N TYR A 115 -17.09 10.56 9.79
CA TYR A 115 -18.39 10.18 10.32
C TYR A 115 -19.45 10.11 9.20
N GLN A 116 -19.56 11.15 8.38
CA GLN A 116 -20.49 11.17 7.24
C GLN A 116 -20.18 10.08 6.22
N TYR A 117 -18.90 9.90 5.92
CA TYR A 117 -18.46 8.85 5.00
C TYR A 117 -18.84 7.46 5.50
N PHE A 118 -18.45 7.08 6.72
CA PHE A 118 -18.81 5.78 7.28
C PHE A 118 -20.31 5.61 7.47
N LYS A 119 -21.02 6.65 7.90
CA LYS A 119 -22.47 6.66 8.02
C LYS A 119 -23.15 6.29 6.70
N SER A 120 -22.66 6.82 5.58
CA SER A 120 -23.19 6.51 4.24
C SER A 120 -23.08 5.02 3.89
N LEU A 121 -22.09 4.31 4.46
CA LEU A 121 -21.86 2.89 4.25
C LEU A 121 -22.63 2.02 5.25
N VAL A 122 -22.56 2.32 6.55
CA VAL A 122 -23.21 1.52 7.61
C VAL A 122 -24.72 1.64 7.58
N SER A 123 -25.29 2.76 7.12
CA SER A 123 -26.73 2.95 6.95
C SER A 123 -27.35 1.99 5.92
N GLN A 124 -26.52 1.38 5.06
CA GLN A 124 -26.93 0.33 4.12
C GLN A 124 -26.96 -1.07 4.78
N GLY A 125 -26.77 -1.17 6.08
CA GLY A 125 -26.74 -2.42 6.83
C GLY A 125 -25.44 -3.22 6.68
N LYS A 126 -24.34 -2.58 6.25
CA LYS A 126 -23.03 -3.22 6.02
C LYS A 126 -22.02 -2.79 7.08
N ASP A 127 -21.18 -3.69 7.49
CA ASP A 127 -19.95 -3.34 8.22
C ASP A 127 -18.91 -2.73 7.27
N VAL A 128 -17.87 -2.12 7.80
CA VAL A 128 -16.81 -1.48 7.01
C VAL A 128 -15.44 -1.97 7.48
N VAL A 129 -14.57 -2.35 6.56
CA VAL A 129 -13.14 -2.52 6.80
C VAL A 129 -12.43 -1.39 6.06
N HIS A 130 -11.90 -0.42 6.79
CA HIS A 130 -11.26 0.77 6.22
C HIS A 130 -9.76 0.79 6.49
N VAL A 131 -8.98 0.94 5.42
CA VAL A 131 -7.51 1.01 5.48
C VAL A 131 -7.08 2.46 5.35
N CYS A 132 -6.43 2.98 6.39
CA CYS A 132 -5.94 4.35 6.44
C CYS A 132 -4.49 4.46 5.98
N LEU A 133 -4.14 5.64 5.45
CA LEU A 133 -2.76 6.12 5.36
C LEU A 133 -2.09 6.00 6.74
N SER A 134 -0.79 5.69 6.75
CA SER A 134 0.01 5.54 7.99
C SER A 134 -0.25 6.64 9.02
N SER A 135 -0.48 6.22 10.27
CA SER A 135 -0.55 7.11 11.43
C SER A 135 0.77 7.84 11.73
N GLY A 136 1.89 7.30 11.23
CA GLY A 136 3.20 7.92 11.32
C GLY A 136 3.38 9.15 10.41
N LEU A 137 2.48 9.35 9.43
CA LEU A 137 2.51 10.45 8.46
C LEU A 137 1.39 11.47 8.64
N SER A 138 0.24 11.05 9.17
CA SER A 138 -0.98 11.88 9.24
C SER A 138 -1.82 11.50 10.46
N GLY A 139 -2.55 12.48 11.01
CA GLY A 139 -3.57 12.24 12.04
C GLY A 139 -4.86 11.58 11.52
N THR A 140 -4.93 11.22 10.25
CA THR A 140 -6.14 10.70 9.59
C THR A 140 -6.69 9.44 10.27
N PHE A 141 -5.81 8.51 10.68
CA PHE A 141 -6.20 7.32 11.42
C PHE A 141 -6.93 7.66 12.73
N ASN A 142 -6.46 8.66 13.47
CA ASN A 142 -7.11 9.10 14.70
C ASN A 142 -8.47 9.76 14.42
N SER A 143 -8.59 10.57 13.37
CA SER A 143 -9.88 11.15 12.97
C SER A 143 -10.89 10.06 12.60
N ALA A 144 -10.47 9.05 11.82
CA ALA A 144 -11.29 7.91 11.47
C ALA A 144 -11.73 7.10 12.71
N ARG A 145 -10.80 6.92 13.69
CA ARG A 145 -11.09 6.19 14.94
C ARG A 145 -12.18 6.90 15.77
N ILE A 146 -12.05 8.21 15.93
CA ILE A 146 -13.06 9.00 16.67
C ILE A 146 -14.42 8.90 15.96
N ALA A 147 -14.45 9.03 14.63
CA ALA A 147 -15.68 8.91 13.84
C ALA A 147 -16.32 7.51 13.98
N ALA A 148 -15.52 6.45 13.95
CA ALA A 148 -16.00 5.09 14.14
C ALA A 148 -16.56 4.86 15.56
N ASP A 149 -15.94 5.47 16.58
CA ASP A 149 -16.45 5.39 17.96
C ASP A 149 -17.80 6.14 18.11
N MET A 150 -17.96 7.31 17.49
CA MET A 150 -19.24 8.04 17.46
C MET A 150 -20.34 7.22 16.77
N LEU A 151 -20.02 6.52 15.67
CA LEU A 151 -21.00 5.72 14.95
C LEU A 151 -21.55 4.53 15.75
N LYS A 152 -20.83 4.02 16.75
CA LYS A 152 -21.33 2.93 17.61
C LYS A 152 -22.57 3.33 18.41
N GLU A 153 -22.72 4.62 18.71
CA GLU A 153 -23.91 5.12 19.42
C GLU A 153 -25.14 5.13 18.49
N ASP A 154 -24.94 5.52 17.22
CA ASP A 154 -26.02 5.62 16.23
C ASP A 154 -26.36 4.30 15.54
N TYR A 155 -25.33 3.43 15.38
CA TYR A 155 -25.42 2.14 14.68
C TYR A 155 -24.78 1.01 15.49
N PRO A 156 -25.35 0.63 16.66
CA PRO A 156 -24.73 -0.34 17.60
C PRO A 156 -24.56 -1.74 17.01
N ASP A 157 -25.34 -2.11 15.99
CA ASP A 157 -25.26 -3.40 15.29
C ASP A 157 -24.26 -3.41 14.13
N ARG A 158 -23.58 -2.29 13.88
CA ARG A 158 -22.61 -2.16 12.77
C ARG A 158 -21.22 -1.94 13.32
N ARG A 159 -20.22 -2.39 12.56
CA ARG A 159 -18.80 -2.25 12.92
C ARG A 159 -18.01 -1.55 11.82
N VAL A 160 -17.12 -0.68 12.25
CA VAL A 160 -16.09 -0.09 11.39
C VAL A 160 -14.73 -0.59 11.92
N TYR A 161 -14.11 -1.48 11.16
CA TYR A 161 -12.76 -1.99 11.43
C TYR A 161 -11.75 -1.05 10.77
N LEU A 162 -10.83 -0.50 11.55
CA LEU A 162 -9.83 0.44 11.08
C LEU A 162 -8.45 -0.19 11.06
N VAL A 163 -7.83 -0.24 9.89
CA VAL A 163 -6.47 -0.73 9.68
C VAL A 163 -5.54 0.47 9.52
N ASP A 164 -4.56 0.60 10.40
CA ASP A 164 -3.40 1.45 10.15
C ASP A 164 -2.46 0.69 9.21
N SER A 165 -2.33 1.17 7.99
CA SER A 165 -1.51 0.47 6.99
C SER A 165 -0.01 0.54 7.27
N LEU A 166 0.43 1.47 8.11
CA LEU A 166 1.84 1.82 8.28
C LEU A 166 2.55 2.01 6.93
N GLY A 167 1.80 2.46 5.93
CA GLY A 167 2.18 2.61 4.53
C GLY A 167 1.64 3.88 3.90
N ALA A 168 2.07 4.17 2.68
CA ALA A 168 1.64 5.31 1.88
C ALA A 168 1.65 4.96 0.39
N SER A 169 0.91 5.75 -0.42
CA SER A 169 0.88 5.61 -1.88
C SER A 169 0.45 4.19 -2.30
N SER A 170 0.79 3.72 -3.50
CA SER A 170 0.47 2.35 -3.93
C SER A 170 1.13 1.26 -3.07
N GLY A 171 1.99 1.62 -2.12
CA GLY A 171 2.49 0.67 -1.12
C GLY A 171 1.36 0.13 -0.24
N TYR A 172 0.53 0.99 0.35
CA TYR A 172 -0.64 0.45 1.03
C TYR A 172 -1.80 0.15 0.05
N GLY A 173 -1.76 0.67 -1.16
CA GLY A 173 -2.61 0.21 -2.25
C GLY A 173 -2.40 -1.29 -2.53
N LEU A 174 -1.16 -1.78 -2.46
CA LEU A 174 -0.82 -3.19 -2.58
C LEU A 174 -1.46 -4.05 -1.46
N LEU A 175 -1.49 -3.52 -0.22
CA LEU A 175 -2.21 -4.15 0.90
C LEU A 175 -3.71 -4.21 0.63
N VAL A 176 -4.31 -3.09 0.20
CA VAL A 176 -5.75 -2.99 -0.11
C VAL A 176 -6.16 -3.92 -1.24
N ASP A 177 -5.34 -4.00 -2.29
CA ASP A 177 -5.58 -4.89 -3.44
C ASP A 177 -5.58 -6.37 -3.00
N ARG A 178 -4.61 -6.77 -2.17
CA ARG A 178 -4.57 -8.13 -1.61
C ARG A 178 -5.75 -8.40 -0.67
N MET A 179 -6.18 -7.41 0.11
CA MET A 179 -7.38 -7.52 0.95
C MET A 179 -8.64 -7.74 0.10
N ALA A 180 -8.73 -7.13 -1.08
CA ALA A 180 -9.84 -7.37 -2.00
C ALA A 180 -9.83 -8.83 -2.51
N ASP A 181 -8.67 -9.43 -2.82
CA ASP A 181 -8.58 -10.86 -3.17
C ASP A 181 -9.10 -11.76 -2.04
N LEU A 182 -8.71 -11.47 -0.80
CA LEU A 182 -9.13 -12.25 0.37
C LEU A 182 -10.62 -12.10 0.65
N ARG A 183 -11.18 -10.88 0.51
CA ARG A 183 -12.61 -10.64 0.57
C ARG A 183 -13.34 -11.50 -0.47
N ASP A 184 -12.88 -11.49 -1.71
CA ASP A 184 -13.47 -12.23 -2.82
C ASP A 184 -13.31 -13.76 -2.64
N ALA A 185 -12.28 -14.18 -1.88
CA ALA A 185 -12.11 -15.56 -1.41
C ALA A 185 -13.02 -15.93 -0.22
N GLY A 186 -13.81 -14.97 0.31
CA GLY A 186 -14.82 -15.23 1.34
C GLY A 186 -14.38 -14.98 2.78
N TYR A 187 -13.32 -14.20 3.00
CA TYR A 187 -12.93 -13.73 4.35
C TYR A 187 -14.02 -12.84 4.93
N SER A 188 -14.35 -13.05 6.20
CA SER A 188 -15.20 -12.13 6.97
C SER A 188 -14.49 -10.80 7.23
N ALA A 189 -15.23 -9.76 7.63
CA ALA A 189 -14.65 -8.47 7.98
C ALA A 189 -13.59 -8.55 9.09
N GLU A 190 -13.84 -9.39 10.10
CA GLU A 190 -12.93 -9.58 11.23
C GLU A 190 -11.65 -10.34 10.83
N GLU A 191 -11.79 -11.42 10.04
CA GLU A 191 -10.65 -12.15 9.49
C GLU A 191 -9.78 -11.25 8.60
N LEU A 192 -10.42 -10.44 7.75
CA LEU A 192 -9.73 -9.51 6.86
C LEU A 192 -8.99 -8.41 7.64
N TYR A 193 -9.63 -7.85 8.66
CA TYR A 193 -9.03 -6.88 9.56
C TYR A 193 -7.81 -7.46 10.28
N GLN A 194 -7.94 -8.66 10.86
CA GLN A 194 -6.83 -9.31 11.55
C GLN A 194 -5.68 -9.63 10.59
N TRP A 195 -6.00 -10.19 9.42
CA TRP A 195 -5.01 -10.47 8.39
C TRP A 195 -4.21 -9.21 8.01
N ALA A 196 -4.89 -8.08 7.79
CA ALA A 196 -4.23 -6.83 7.43
C ALA A 196 -3.27 -6.34 8.52
N LYS A 197 -3.65 -6.44 9.79
CA LYS A 197 -2.77 -6.10 10.93
C LYS A 197 -1.52 -6.98 10.99
N ASP A 198 -1.68 -8.26 10.72
CA ASP A 198 -0.58 -9.23 10.81
C ASP A 198 0.36 -9.17 9.59
N ASN A 199 -0.06 -8.47 8.51
CA ASN A 199 0.69 -8.46 7.26
C ASN A 199 1.09 -7.07 6.75
N CYS A 200 0.61 -5.96 7.34
CA CYS A 200 0.92 -4.61 6.84
C CYS A 200 2.44 -4.30 6.87
N LEU A 201 3.20 -4.86 7.81
CA LEU A 201 4.66 -4.69 7.88
C LEU A 201 5.42 -5.54 6.86
N LYS A 202 4.76 -6.48 6.18
CA LYS A 202 5.37 -7.26 5.09
C LYS A 202 5.33 -6.55 3.73
N VAL A 203 4.67 -5.40 3.64
CA VAL A 203 4.76 -4.55 2.45
C VAL A 203 5.97 -3.66 2.57
N HIS A 204 6.94 -3.81 1.67
CA HIS A 204 8.10 -2.94 1.55
C HIS A 204 7.78 -1.72 0.69
N LEU A 205 8.25 -0.56 1.16
CA LEU A 205 8.05 0.73 0.52
C LEU A 205 9.41 1.43 0.43
N TRP A 206 10.08 1.29 -0.70
CA TRP A 206 11.34 1.95 -0.99
C TRP A 206 11.11 3.05 -2.03
N PHE A 207 11.78 4.18 -1.88
CA PHE A 207 11.64 5.28 -2.82
C PHE A 207 12.89 6.14 -2.85
N PHE A 208 13.13 6.78 -3.98
CA PHE A 208 14.13 7.82 -4.11
C PHE A 208 13.51 9.10 -4.68
N SER A 209 14.16 10.21 -4.44
CA SER A 209 13.82 11.49 -5.04
C SER A 209 15.08 12.20 -5.49
N THR A 210 14.95 13.07 -6.48
CA THR A 210 16.03 13.96 -6.91
C THR A 210 16.11 15.23 -6.06
N ASP A 211 15.04 15.53 -5.29
CA ASP A 211 14.94 16.69 -4.40
C ASP A 211 14.11 16.36 -3.15
N LEU A 212 14.66 16.61 -1.96
CA LEU A 212 13.94 16.43 -0.69
C LEU A 212 13.28 17.71 -0.17
N THR A 213 13.31 18.79 -0.91
CA THR A 213 12.77 20.11 -0.48
C THR A 213 11.31 20.01 -0.07
N PHE A 214 10.49 19.31 -0.88
CA PHE A 214 9.06 19.13 -0.60
C PHE A 214 8.80 18.27 0.63
N TYR A 215 9.58 17.19 0.83
CA TYR A 215 9.49 16.34 2.02
C TYR A 215 9.72 17.09 3.32
N VAL A 216 10.68 18.04 3.29
CA VAL A 216 11.02 18.90 4.44
C VAL A 216 9.98 19.98 4.63
N LYS A 217 9.60 20.67 3.56
CA LYS A 217 8.55 21.70 3.59
C LYS A 217 7.24 21.11 4.15
N GLY A 218 6.92 19.90 3.76
CA GLY A 218 5.77 19.14 4.24
C GLY A 218 5.92 18.54 5.64
N GLY A 219 7.13 18.58 6.24
CA GLY A 219 7.40 18.07 7.59
C GLY A 219 7.37 16.53 7.74
N ARG A 220 7.42 15.76 6.66
CA ARG A 220 7.44 14.29 6.67
C ARG A 220 8.84 13.71 6.74
N VAL A 221 9.88 14.54 6.49
CA VAL A 221 11.28 14.22 6.77
C VAL A 221 11.89 15.33 7.62
N SER A 222 12.57 14.98 8.70
CA SER A 222 13.15 15.95 9.64
C SER A 222 14.34 16.70 9.03
N LYS A 223 14.39 18.01 9.21
CA LYS A 223 15.57 18.83 8.88
C LYS A 223 16.83 18.39 9.64
N ALA A 224 16.65 17.86 10.86
CA ALA A 224 17.77 17.44 11.72
C ALA A 224 18.48 16.18 11.21
N SER A 225 17.93 15.49 10.21
CA SER A 225 18.54 14.26 9.65
C SER A 225 19.89 14.48 8.96
N GLY A 226 20.37 15.72 8.80
CA GLY A 226 21.65 16.03 8.15
C GLY A 226 21.71 15.69 6.65
N TRP A 227 20.55 15.44 6.04
CA TRP A 227 20.41 15.07 4.62
C TRP A 227 20.32 16.29 3.69
N PHE A 228 20.24 17.49 4.29
CA PHE A 228 20.08 18.77 3.59
C PHE A 228 21.42 19.47 3.47
N GLY A 229 21.92 19.53 2.27
CA GLY A 229 23.09 20.32 1.87
C GLY A 229 23.21 20.20 0.36
N THR A 230 23.64 21.27 -0.28
CA THR A 230 23.84 21.37 -1.73
C THR A 230 24.96 20.46 -2.22
N ILE A 231 24.80 19.14 -2.10
CA ILE A 231 25.69 18.22 -2.79
C ILE A 231 25.03 17.87 -4.11
N LEU A 232 25.48 18.48 -5.16
CA LEU A 232 25.02 18.31 -6.54
C LEU A 232 24.96 16.81 -6.89
N LYS A 233 23.81 16.35 -7.43
CA LYS A 233 23.58 14.98 -7.93
C LYS A 233 23.47 13.88 -6.85
N ILE A 234 23.08 14.19 -5.60
CA ILE A 234 22.70 13.14 -4.65
C ILE A 234 21.22 12.83 -4.83
N CYS A 235 20.92 11.54 -5.00
CA CYS A 235 19.57 10.96 -4.95
C CYS A 235 19.47 10.14 -3.66
N PRO A 236 18.80 10.66 -2.61
CA PRO A 236 18.57 9.89 -1.40
C PRO A 236 17.63 8.70 -1.68
N LEU A 237 17.98 7.54 -1.14
CA LEU A 237 17.11 6.37 -1.07
C LEU A 237 16.53 6.27 0.33
N LEU A 238 15.22 6.20 0.40
CA LEU A 238 14.44 6.20 1.63
C LEU A 238 13.56 4.95 1.69
N ASN A 239 13.09 4.64 2.90
CA ASN A 239 12.02 3.68 3.08
C ASN A 239 11.01 4.16 4.15
N MET A 240 10.01 3.34 4.43
CA MET A 240 9.18 3.50 5.61
C MET A 240 9.63 2.53 6.70
N ASP A 241 9.78 3.04 7.93
CA ASP A 241 10.11 2.24 9.12
C ASP A 241 8.89 1.45 9.66
N VAL A 242 9.09 0.69 10.73
CA VAL A 242 8.05 -0.10 11.40
C VAL A 242 6.95 0.77 12.04
N ASN A 243 7.23 2.06 12.28
CA ASN A 243 6.27 3.03 12.79
C ASN A 243 5.54 3.79 11.67
N GLY A 244 5.75 3.39 10.43
CA GLY A 244 5.14 4.03 9.24
C GLY A 244 5.63 5.45 9.00
N LYS A 245 6.88 5.77 9.34
CA LYS A 245 7.54 7.07 9.08
C LYS A 245 8.53 6.97 7.93
N LEU A 246 8.73 8.07 7.21
CA LEU A 246 9.72 8.13 6.15
C LEU A 246 11.12 8.29 6.74
N VAL A 247 12.02 7.38 6.39
CA VAL A 247 13.40 7.36 6.88
C VAL A 247 14.39 7.37 5.73
N PRO A 248 15.26 8.39 5.63
CA PRO A 248 16.38 8.38 4.72
C PRO A 248 17.41 7.32 5.14
N ARG A 249 17.76 6.42 4.24
CA ARG A 249 18.68 5.30 4.51
C ARG A 249 20.04 5.48 3.84
N PHE A 250 20.08 5.91 2.57
CA PHE A 250 21.32 5.98 1.79
C PHE A 250 21.44 7.28 1.00
N LYS A 251 22.65 7.84 0.95
CA LYS A 251 23.03 8.96 0.06
C LYS A 251 23.70 8.40 -1.18
N ILE A 252 22.98 8.33 -2.29
CA ILE A 252 23.49 7.75 -3.52
C ILE A 252 23.80 8.85 -4.52
N ARG A 253 25.00 8.83 -5.10
CA ARG A 253 25.40 9.81 -6.10
C ARG A 253 25.07 9.29 -7.51
N GLY A 254 24.16 9.97 -8.18
CA GLY A 254 23.76 9.69 -9.56
C GLY A 254 22.48 8.86 -9.66
N LYS A 255 21.68 9.19 -10.68
CA LYS A 255 20.35 8.61 -10.90
C LYS A 255 20.46 7.11 -11.23
N ASP A 256 21.34 6.71 -12.14
CA ASP A 256 21.49 5.31 -12.51
C ASP A 256 21.82 4.42 -11.30
N LYS A 257 22.68 4.91 -10.40
CA LYS A 257 23.05 4.15 -9.20
C LYS A 257 21.88 3.99 -8.23
N VAL A 258 21.01 5.00 -8.07
CA VAL A 258 19.88 4.87 -7.17
C VAL A 258 18.80 3.95 -7.75
N ILE A 259 18.63 3.92 -9.07
CA ILE A 259 17.78 2.96 -9.78
C ILE A 259 18.24 1.53 -9.52
N HIS A 260 19.53 1.24 -9.63
CA HIS A 260 20.05 -0.07 -9.27
C HIS A 260 19.86 -0.37 -7.77
N SER A 261 20.14 0.60 -6.90
CA SER A 261 20.07 0.40 -5.46
C SER A 261 18.64 0.15 -4.94
N ILE A 262 17.61 0.75 -5.55
CA ILE A 262 16.22 0.48 -5.13
C ILE A 262 15.81 -0.96 -5.51
N VAL A 263 16.28 -1.47 -6.65
CA VAL A 263 16.04 -2.85 -7.07
C VAL A 263 16.88 -3.84 -6.26
N ASP A 264 18.11 -3.46 -5.85
CA ASP A 264 18.91 -4.24 -4.90
C ASP A 264 18.15 -4.45 -3.58
N LYS A 265 17.35 -3.45 -3.13
CA LYS A 265 16.53 -3.60 -1.93
C LYS A 265 15.35 -4.56 -2.13
N MET A 266 14.80 -4.63 -3.31
CA MET A 266 13.80 -5.66 -3.62
C MET A 266 14.44 -7.05 -3.62
N GLU A 267 15.62 -7.21 -4.20
CA GLU A 267 16.36 -8.48 -4.19
C GLU A 267 16.71 -8.94 -2.75
N GLU A 268 17.02 -7.99 -1.86
CA GLU A 268 17.37 -8.25 -0.47
C GLU A 268 16.15 -8.68 0.39
N PHE A 269 14.97 -8.09 0.17
CA PHE A 269 13.83 -8.22 1.09
C PHE A 269 12.61 -8.91 0.51
N ALA A 270 12.49 -9.08 -0.81
CA ALA A 270 11.29 -9.67 -1.40
C ALA A 270 11.07 -11.12 -0.95
N ASP A 271 9.81 -11.53 -0.82
CA ASP A 271 9.45 -12.92 -0.64
C ASP A 271 10.07 -13.77 -1.75
N ASP A 272 10.63 -14.93 -1.40
CA ASP A 272 11.31 -15.84 -2.34
C ASP A 272 12.43 -15.19 -3.19
N ARG A 273 12.87 -13.99 -2.80
CA ARG A 273 14.00 -13.26 -3.44
C ARG A 273 13.80 -13.14 -4.96
N LEU A 274 14.75 -13.61 -5.76
CA LEU A 274 14.70 -13.57 -7.23
C LEU A 274 13.58 -14.42 -7.85
N ASN A 275 12.96 -15.31 -7.07
CA ASN A 275 11.78 -16.08 -7.50
C ASN A 275 10.46 -15.38 -7.20
N TYR A 276 10.49 -14.14 -6.72
CA TYR A 276 9.31 -13.35 -6.41
C TYR A 276 8.31 -13.35 -7.58
N ASP A 277 7.05 -13.69 -7.30
CA ASP A 277 5.97 -13.82 -8.28
C ASP A 277 4.69 -13.07 -7.91
N LYS A 278 4.70 -12.35 -6.77
CA LYS A 278 3.56 -11.60 -6.27
C LYS A 278 3.45 -10.24 -6.96
N THR A 279 2.39 -9.50 -6.68
CA THR A 279 2.15 -8.17 -7.21
C THR A 279 3.27 -7.19 -6.83
N CYS A 280 3.73 -6.41 -7.80
CA CYS A 280 4.75 -5.38 -7.64
C CYS A 280 4.25 -4.08 -8.26
N TYR A 281 4.30 -2.98 -7.50
CA TYR A 281 3.87 -1.67 -7.95
C TYR A 281 5.03 -0.67 -7.96
N ILE A 282 4.99 0.22 -8.92
CA ILE A 282 5.86 1.40 -8.99
C ILE A 282 4.98 2.63 -9.02
N CYS A 283 5.35 3.67 -8.26
CA CYS A 283 4.75 5.00 -8.41
C CYS A 283 5.79 6.03 -8.78
N HIS A 284 5.36 7.05 -9.52
CA HIS A 284 6.23 8.17 -9.86
C HIS A 284 5.49 9.52 -9.80
N SER A 285 6.25 10.59 -9.57
CA SER A 285 5.77 11.97 -9.63
C SER A 285 6.33 12.66 -10.88
N ASP A 286 5.61 12.49 -12.00
CA ASP A 286 5.91 13.07 -13.32
C ASP A 286 7.34 12.78 -13.84
N CYS A 287 7.84 11.58 -13.59
CA CYS A 287 9.16 11.10 -14.05
C CYS A 287 9.08 9.68 -14.61
N MET A 288 8.24 9.50 -15.62
CA MET A 288 7.93 8.19 -16.23
C MET A 288 9.17 7.46 -16.75
N GLU A 289 10.16 8.20 -17.28
CA GLU A 289 11.43 7.60 -17.78
C GLU A 289 12.15 6.86 -16.65
N ASP A 290 12.25 7.47 -15.46
CA ASP A 290 12.88 6.88 -14.30
C ASP A 290 12.08 5.68 -13.76
N ALA A 291 10.75 5.79 -13.76
CA ALA A 291 9.85 4.68 -13.38
C ALA A 291 9.99 3.49 -14.33
N ASN A 292 10.07 3.74 -15.65
CA ASN A 292 10.33 2.72 -16.64
C ASN A 292 11.70 2.05 -16.45
N ALA A 293 12.74 2.82 -16.15
CA ALA A 293 14.07 2.27 -15.90
C ALA A 293 14.08 1.34 -14.65
N VAL A 294 13.34 1.70 -13.60
CA VAL A 294 13.16 0.80 -12.43
C VAL A 294 12.38 -0.44 -12.82
N ARG A 295 11.27 -0.31 -13.57
CA ARG A 295 10.47 -1.47 -14.04
C ARG A 295 11.31 -2.41 -14.88
N ASP A 296 12.03 -1.90 -15.86
CA ASP A 296 12.82 -2.70 -16.79
C ASP A 296 13.89 -3.50 -16.04
N LEU A 297 14.53 -2.88 -15.05
CA LEU A 297 15.51 -3.56 -14.20
C LEU A 297 14.88 -4.59 -13.25
N VAL A 298 13.67 -4.30 -12.71
CA VAL A 298 12.91 -5.28 -11.91
C VAL A 298 12.56 -6.48 -12.77
N GLU A 299 12.01 -6.27 -13.98
CA GLU A 299 11.61 -7.35 -14.87
C GLU A 299 12.81 -8.15 -15.45
N GLU A 300 13.99 -7.53 -15.53
CA GLU A 300 15.24 -8.21 -15.87
C GLU A 300 15.70 -9.16 -14.75
N ARG A 301 15.67 -8.68 -13.49
CA ARG A 301 16.19 -9.44 -12.34
C ARG A 301 15.17 -10.45 -11.76
N PHE A 302 13.88 -10.19 -11.93
CA PHE A 302 12.78 -11.02 -11.42
C PHE A 302 11.96 -11.60 -12.58
N PRO A 303 12.37 -12.72 -13.18
CA PRO A 303 11.76 -13.25 -14.40
C PRO A 303 10.26 -13.52 -14.31
N ASN A 304 9.77 -13.86 -13.10
CA ASN A 304 8.34 -14.10 -12.86
C ASN A 304 7.49 -12.82 -12.94
N LEU A 305 8.12 -11.63 -12.85
CA LEU A 305 7.44 -10.33 -12.96
C LEU A 305 7.39 -9.76 -14.38
N LYS A 306 8.00 -10.44 -15.37
CA LYS A 306 8.08 -9.92 -16.74
C LYS A 306 6.71 -9.57 -17.31
N GLY A 307 6.51 -8.29 -17.64
CA GLY A 307 5.25 -7.74 -18.15
C GLY A 307 4.13 -7.64 -17.11
N LYS A 308 4.43 -7.76 -15.80
CA LYS A 308 3.44 -7.73 -14.71
C LYS A 308 3.59 -6.54 -13.77
N VAL A 309 4.73 -5.83 -13.80
CA VAL A 309 4.96 -4.65 -12.96
C VAL A 309 4.03 -3.52 -13.39
N GLN A 310 3.25 -2.99 -12.46
CA GLN A 310 2.30 -1.91 -12.73
C GLN A 310 2.87 -0.58 -12.27
N ILE A 311 2.70 0.46 -13.09
CA ILE A 311 3.17 1.82 -12.82
C ILE A 311 1.97 2.74 -12.61
N TYR A 312 2.00 3.53 -11.54
CA TYR A 312 0.99 4.51 -11.17
C TYR A 312 1.60 5.91 -11.03
N SER A 313 0.78 6.94 -11.18
CA SER A 313 1.13 8.30 -10.79
C SER A 313 0.90 8.50 -9.30
N ILE A 314 1.86 9.10 -8.59
CA ILE A 314 1.69 9.53 -7.21
C ILE A 314 0.58 10.59 -7.17
N GLY A 315 -0.45 10.38 -6.32
CA GLY A 315 -1.62 11.26 -6.20
C GLY A 315 -1.31 12.64 -5.63
N THR A 316 -2.25 13.57 -5.74
CA THR A 316 -2.06 14.99 -5.37
C THR A 316 -1.69 15.19 -3.91
N THR A 317 -2.28 14.40 -3.00
CA THR A 317 -1.98 14.46 -1.56
C THR A 317 -0.54 14.05 -1.28
N ILE A 318 -0.13 12.89 -1.75
CA ILE A 318 1.25 12.40 -1.57
C ILE A 318 2.22 13.29 -2.35
N GLY A 319 1.88 13.65 -3.60
CA GLY A 319 2.67 14.51 -4.48
C GLY A 319 2.97 15.89 -3.90
N SER A 320 2.02 16.49 -3.17
CA SER A 320 2.24 17.75 -2.45
C SER A 320 3.41 17.72 -1.45
N HIS A 321 3.74 16.53 -0.94
CA HIS A 321 4.81 16.30 0.03
C HIS A 321 6.08 15.73 -0.59
N THR A 322 5.97 15.05 -1.73
CA THR A 322 7.11 14.42 -2.40
C THR A 322 7.72 15.32 -3.47
N GLY A 323 6.89 16.16 -4.08
CA GLY A 323 7.27 16.93 -5.26
C GLY A 323 7.54 16.07 -6.50
N PRO A 324 7.89 16.70 -7.62
CA PRO A 324 8.24 15.99 -8.85
C PRO A 324 9.58 15.24 -8.69
N GLY A 325 9.78 14.18 -9.51
CA GLY A 325 11.04 13.43 -9.58
C GLY A 325 11.22 12.37 -8.48
N THR A 326 10.13 11.92 -7.85
CA THR A 326 10.12 10.76 -6.94
C THR A 326 9.73 9.49 -7.70
N VAL A 327 10.45 8.40 -7.45
CA VAL A 327 10.07 7.03 -7.86
C VAL A 327 10.06 6.14 -6.65
N ALA A 328 8.98 5.37 -6.49
CA ALA A 328 8.78 4.43 -5.40
C ALA A 328 8.52 3.01 -5.94
N LEU A 329 9.06 2.01 -5.26
CA LEU A 329 8.93 0.59 -5.55
C LEU A 329 8.31 -0.11 -4.36
N PHE A 330 7.24 -0.88 -4.60
CA PHE A 330 6.45 -1.57 -3.59
C PHE A 330 6.32 -3.05 -3.90
N PHE A 331 6.57 -3.87 -2.89
CA PHE A 331 6.55 -5.33 -3.02
C PHE A 331 6.30 -6.00 -1.66
N TRP A 332 5.89 -7.26 -1.69
CA TRP A 332 5.76 -8.11 -0.51
C TRP A 332 7.10 -8.73 -0.15
N GLY A 333 7.42 -8.81 1.13
CA GLY A 333 8.69 -9.36 1.59
C GLY A 333 8.70 -9.74 3.06
N ASP A 334 9.89 -9.88 3.60
CA ASP A 334 10.10 -10.12 5.02
C ASP A 334 9.42 -9.02 5.86
N GLU A 335 9.09 -9.32 7.11
CA GLU A 335 8.56 -8.28 8.00
C GLU A 335 9.60 -7.17 8.18
N ARG A 336 9.16 -5.90 7.97
CA ARG A 336 10.04 -4.74 8.17
C ARG A 336 10.53 -4.69 9.62
N ILE A 337 11.82 -4.54 9.77
CA ILE A 337 12.53 -4.30 11.03
C ILE A 337 13.27 -2.97 10.92
N ASP A 338 13.55 -2.30 12.06
CA ASP A 338 14.28 -1.01 12.08
C ASP A 338 15.78 -1.15 11.77
#